data_bd135f8baee20ca2f78fee95a2f5a62c
#
_entry.id   bd135f8baee20ca2f78fee95a2f5a62c
#
_cell.length_a   1.000
_cell.length_b   1.000
_cell.length_c   1.000
_cell.angle_alpha   90.00
_cell.angle_beta   90.00
_cell.angle_gamma   90.00
#
_symmetry.space_group_name_H-M   'P 1'
#
loop_
_entity.id
_entity.type
_entity.pdbx_description
1 polymer ?
#
loop_
_entity_poly.entity_id
_entity_poly.type
_entity_poly.pdbx_seq_one_letter_code
_entity_poly.pdbx_strand_id
1 'polypeptide(L)'
;KSREGDTLKVKLADEVKVIALVKSSLADIKPNSFVGSTAMPQPDGTWKAVEVHIFPEEMRGTGEGDRPYDYKPQSTMTNGTVKSLAKTTMTGTVANEEGTTLTLDYKGGSKKIDVTPQTVIVSYMPGTREELKPGASIYLPAATRQADGTLLTARVNVGRGVAPI
;
A
#
# COMPACT_ATOMS: atom_id res chain seq x y z
N LYS A 1 -11.20 0.84 16.32
CA LYS A 1 -12.05 -0.21 15.74
C LYS A 1 -11.38 -0.79 14.52
N SER A 2 -11.54 -2.10 14.29
CA SER A 2 -11.12 -2.73 13.03
C SER A 2 -12.06 -2.36 11.87
N ARG A 3 -11.72 -2.77 10.63
CA ARG A 3 -12.62 -2.65 9.47
C ARG A 3 -13.92 -3.43 9.65
N GLU A 4 -13.87 -4.53 10.38
CA GLU A 4 -15.02 -5.38 10.73
C GLU A 4 -15.84 -4.83 11.89
N GLY A 5 -15.40 -3.73 12.54
CA GLY A 5 -16.10 -3.07 13.62
C GLY A 5 -15.65 -3.48 15.03
N ASP A 6 -14.73 -4.41 15.16
CA ASP A 6 -14.22 -4.90 16.44
C ASP A 6 -13.40 -3.83 17.18
N THR A 7 -13.50 -3.84 18.50
CA THR A 7 -12.65 -3.01 19.36
C THR A 7 -11.41 -3.82 19.76
N LEU A 8 -10.26 -3.40 19.30
CA LEU A 8 -8.97 -4.03 19.62
C LEU A 8 -8.15 -3.14 20.54
N LYS A 9 -7.50 -3.76 21.55
CA LYS A 9 -6.50 -3.10 22.38
C LYS A 9 -5.14 -3.31 21.74
N VAL A 10 -4.45 -2.21 21.45
CA VAL A 10 -3.11 -2.21 20.84
C VAL A 10 -2.14 -1.50 21.77
N LYS A 11 -1.08 -2.20 22.16
CA LYS A 11 0.09 -1.63 22.84
C LYS A 11 1.11 -1.20 21.79
N LEU A 12 1.66 -0.03 21.95
CA LEU A 12 2.76 0.46 21.12
C LEU A 12 4.06 0.13 21.84
N ALA A 13 5.05 -0.40 21.11
CA ALA A 13 6.40 -0.53 21.63
C ALA A 13 6.98 0.84 22.01
N ASP A 14 7.96 0.88 22.90
CA ASP A 14 8.58 2.13 23.37
C ASP A 14 9.16 2.92 22.19
N GLU A 15 9.84 2.24 21.27
CA GLU A 15 10.39 2.81 20.04
C GLU A 15 9.50 2.51 18.81
N VAL A 16 8.20 2.78 18.93
CA VAL A 16 7.29 2.58 17.80
C VAL A 16 7.65 3.53 16.66
N LYS A 17 7.79 2.96 15.45
CA LYS A 17 7.96 3.74 14.23
C LYS A 17 6.58 4.14 13.69
N VAL A 18 6.35 5.43 13.55
CA VAL A 18 5.14 5.97 12.93
C VAL A 18 5.49 6.43 11.51
N ILE A 19 4.75 5.91 10.54
CA ILE A 19 4.87 6.27 9.13
C ILE A 19 3.57 6.95 8.72
N ALA A 20 3.66 8.17 8.21
CA ALA A 20 2.51 8.87 7.67
C ALA A 20 2.32 8.54 6.18
N LEU A 21 1.07 8.30 5.78
CA LEU A 21 0.68 8.19 4.38
C LEU A 21 0.07 9.52 3.95
N VAL A 22 0.65 10.13 2.94
CA VAL A 22 0.14 11.38 2.34
C VAL A 22 -0.31 11.11 0.92
N LYS A 23 -1.39 11.76 0.50
CA LYS A 23 -1.88 11.65 -0.88
C LYS A 23 -0.79 12.11 -1.84
N SER A 24 -0.61 11.35 -2.90
CA SER A 24 0.35 11.58 -3.96
C SER A 24 -0.31 11.40 -5.32
N SER A 25 0.46 11.41 -6.39
CA SER A 25 -0.04 11.29 -7.75
C SER A 25 0.83 10.37 -8.61
N LEU A 26 0.30 9.96 -9.75
CA LEU A 26 1.05 9.16 -10.73
C LEU A 26 2.30 9.91 -11.24
N ALA A 27 2.28 11.25 -11.28
CA ALA A 27 3.44 12.05 -11.70
C ALA A 27 4.64 11.95 -10.73
N ASP A 28 4.40 11.50 -9.50
CA ASP A 28 5.44 11.29 -8.49
C ASP A 28 6.14 9.93 -8.63
N ILE A 29 5.52 9.00 -9.39
CA ILE A 29 6.10 7.69 -9.69
C ILE A 29 7.00 7.83 -10.92
N LYS A 30 8.26 7.51 -10.76
CA LYS A 30 9.28 7.60 -11.83
C LYS A 30 9.95 6.25 -12.08
N PRO A 31 10.56 6.04 -13.24
CA PRO A 31 11.47 4.91 -13.42
C PRO A 31 12.48 4.86 -12.27
N ASN A 32 12.77 3.66 -11.78
CA ASN A 32 13.60 3.40 -10.61
C ASN A 32 13.01 3.80 -9.24
N SER A 33 11.80 4.37 -9.15
CA SER A 33 11.11 4.48 -7.86
C SER A 33 10.89 3.10 -7.24
N PHE A 34 11.02 2.99 -5.92
CA PHE A 34 10.58 1.79 -5.20
C PHE A 34 9.14 1.98 -4.71
N VAL A 35 8.25 1.11 -5.15
CA VAL A 35 6.81 1.23 -4.84
C VAL A 35 6.23 -0.08 -4.36
N GLY A 36 5.15 -0.01 -3.61
CA GLY A 36 4.28 -1.13 -3.30
C GLY A 36 2.93 -0.94 -3.98
N SER A 37 2.32 -2.00 -4.46
CA SER A 37 0.97 -1.94 -5.00
C SER A 37 0.08 -3.02 -4.42
N THR A 38 -1.05 -2.62 -3.87
CA THR A 38 -2.18 -3.52 -3.61
C THR A 38 -2.97 -3.64 -4.88
N ALA A 39 -3.08 -4.84 -5.43
CA ALA A 39 -3.75 -5.08 -6.72
C ALA A 39 -4.75 -6.24 -6.66
N MET A 40 -5.76 -6.16 -7.52
CA MET A 40 -6.79 -7.17 -7.73
C MET A 40 -6.65 -7.77 -9.13
N PRO A 41 -6.80 -9.11 -9.28
CA PRO A 41 -6.84 -9.73 -10.59
C PRO A 41 -8.10 -9.29 -11.34
N GLN A 42 -7.99 -9.17 -12.66
CA GLN A 42 -9.09 -8.87 -13.56
C GLN A 42 -9.44 -10.12 -14.38
N PRO A 43 -10.67 -10.21 -14.92
CA PRO A 43 -11.11 -11.36 -15.72
C PRO A 43 -10.25 -11.62 -16.97
N ASP A 44 -9.61 -10.58 -17.50
CA ASP A 44 -8.71 -10.64 -18.67
C ASP A 44 -7.28 -11.07 -18.31
N GLY A 45 -7.03 -11.40 -17.04
CA GLY A 45 -5.71 -11.82 -16.54
C GLY A 45 -4.76 -10.66 -16.18
N THR A 46 -5.20 -9.40 -16.34
CA THR A 46 -4.42 -8.22 -15.88
C THR A 46 -4.57 -8.01 -14.38
N TRP A 47 -3.78 -7.11 -13.82
CA TRP A 47 -3.85 -6.71 -12.42
C TRP A 47 -4.17 -5.22 -12.33
N LYS A 48 -5.23 -4.86 -11.61
CA LYS A 48 -5.62 -3.47 -11.38
C LYS A 48 -5.21 -3.03 -9.99
N ALA A 49 -4.45 -1.93 -9.91
CA ALA A 49 -4.06 -1.34 -8.64
C ALA A 49 -5.26 -0.74 -7.91
N VAL A 50 -5.39 -1.06 -6.64
CA VAL A 50 -6.30 -0.40 -5.69
C VAL A 50 -5.58 0.80 -5.06
N GLU A 51 -4.37 0.55 -4.59
CA GLU A 51 -3.50 1.57 -4.01
C GLU A 51 -2.05 1.34 -4.45
N VAL A 52 -1.31 2.43 -4.63
CA VAL A 52 0.14 2.41 -4.86
C VAL A 52 0.82 3.26 -3.79
N HIS A 53 1.79 2.67 -3.09
CA HIS A 53 2.62 3.34 -2.09
C HIS A 53 3.98 3.70 -2.70
N ILE A 54 4.38 4.95 -2.63
CA ILE A 54 5.73 5.37 -2.99
C ILE A 54 6.59 5.36 -1.73
N PHE A 55 7.63 4.55 -1.72
CA PHE A 55 8.57 4.49 -0.61
C PHE A 55 9.65 5.55 -0.77
N PRO A 56 10.07 6.21 0.32
CA PRO A 56 11.28 7.00 0.31
C PRO A 56 12.51 6.09 0.15
N GLU A 57 13.62 6.64 -0.33
CA GLU A 57 14.79 5.84 -0.71
C GLU A 57 15.37 5.02 0.45
N GLU A 58 15.34 5.54 1.67
CA GLU A 58 15.78 4.85 2.88
C GLU A 58 14.93 3.61 3.22
N MET A 59 13.76 3.48 2.61
CA MET A 59 12.88 2.32 2.78
C MET A 59 12.92 1.36 1.58
N ARG A 60 13.79 1.61 0.59
CA ARG A 60 13.96 0.71 -0.55
C ARG A 60 14.24 -0.73 -0.09
N GLY A 61 13.62 -1.70 -0.76
CA GLY A 61 13.72 -3.13 -0.42
C GLY A 61 12.78 -3.58 0.69
N THR A 62 12.04 -2.67 1.35
CA THR A 62 11.08 -3.05 2.40
C THR A 62 10.00 -3.97 1.85
N GLY A 63 9.98 -5.23 2.34
CA GLY A 63 8.99 -6.23 1.95
C GLY A 63 8.97 -6.51 0.45
N GLU A 64 10.11 -6.41 -0.24
CA GLU A 64 10.23 -6.68 -1.67
C GLU A 64 9.69 -8.06 -2.04
N GLY A 65 8.94 -8.14 -3.13
CA GLY A 65 8.33 -9.37 -3.63
C GLY A 65 6.85 -9.24 -3.92
N ASP A 66 6.24 -10.34 -4.36
CA ASP A 66 4.80 -10.47 -4.60
C ASP A 66 4.21 -11.51 -3.65
N ARG A 67 3.10 -11.18 -2.99
CA ARG A 67 2.47 -12.04 -1.98
C ARG A 67 0.97 -11.82 -1.86
N PRO A 68 0.18 -12.82 -1.43
CA PRO A 68 -1.21 -12.61 -1.04
C PRO A 68 -1.33 -11.49 0.00
N TYR A 69 -2.42 -10.74 -0.08
CA TYR A 69 -2.69 -9.62 0.81
C TYR A 69 -4.12 -9.67 1.34
N ASP A 70 -4.33 -9.19 2.56
CA ASP A 70 -5.61 -9.29 3.28
C ASP A 70 -6.61 -8.16 3.00
N TYR A 71 -6.37 -7.35 1.97
CA TYR A 71 -7.31 -6.28 1.60
C TYR A 71 -8.67 -6.83 1.18
N LYS A 72 -8.66 -7.80 0.27
CA LYS A 72 -9.82 -8.57 -0.21
C LYS A 72 -9.35 -9.96 -0.66
N PRO A 73 -10.28 -10.94 -0.78
CA PRO A 73 -9.93 -12.22 -1.40
C PRO A 73 -9.25 -12.02 -2.76
N GLN A 74 -8.19 -12.77 -3.00
CA GLN A 74 -7.35 -12.73 -4.21
C GLN A 74 -6.49 -11.45 -4.39
N SER A 75 -6.56 -10.47 -3.47
CA SER A 75 -5.65 -9.33 -3.55
C SER A 75 -4.20 -9.73 -3.29
N THR A 76 -3.28 -9.01 -3.93
CA THR A 76 -1.84 -9.17 -3.70
C THR A 76 -1.21 -7.84 -3.31
N MET A 77 -0.09 -7.94 -2.58
CA MET A 77 0.84 -6.84 -2.35
C MET A 77 2.13 -7.14 -3.10
N THR A 78 2.46 -6.28 -4.05
CA THR A 78 3.72 -6.36 -4.81
C THR A 78 4.58 -5.15 -4.49
N ASN A 79 5.74 -5.36 -3.88
CA ASN A 79 6.73 -4.32 -3.65
C ASN A 79 7.91 -4.54 -4.58
N GLY A 80 8.30 -3.52 -5.31
CA GLY A 80 9.37 -3.63 -6.29
C GLY A 80 9.82 -2.28 -6.85
N THR A 81 10.83 -2.34 -7.70
CA THR A 81 11.36 -1.18 -8.42
C THR A 81 10.59 -0.98 -9.71
N VAL A 82 10.17 0.25 -9.97
CA VAL A 82 9.51 0.62 -11.23
C VAL A 82 10.50 0.51 -12.37
N LYS A 83 10.33 -0.48 -13.25
CA LYS A 83 11.12 -0.66 -14.45
C LYS A 83 10.65 0.27 -15.57
N SER A 84 9.34 0.35 -15.75
CA SER A 84 8.73 1.17 -16.80
C SER A 84 7.31 1.62 -16.44
N LEU A 85 6.90 2.74 -17.06
CA LEU A 85 5.53 3.25 -17.06
C LEU A 85 5.12 3.37 -18.53
N ALA A 86 4.04 2.70 -18.90
CA ALA A 86 3.49 2.75 -20.24
C ALA A 86 2.04 3.25 -20.18
N LYS A 87 1.72 4.29 -20.97
CA LYS A 87 0.32 4.68 -21.16
C LYS A 87 -0.42 3.53 -21.85
N THR A 88 -1.60 3.24 -21.35
CA THR A 88 -2.44 2.18 -21.91
C THR A 88 -3.90 2.63 -21.94
N THR A 89 -4.64 2.13 -22.92
CA THR A 89 -6.10 2.27 -22.96
C THR A 89 -6.68 0.98 -22.40
N MET A 90 -7.40 1.09 -21.30
CA MET A 90 -7.98 -0.07 -20.65
C MET A 90 -9.36 -0.39 -21.24
N THR A 91 -9.53 -1.62 -21.68
CA THR A 91 -10.82 -2.13 -22.14
C THR A 91 -11.53 -2.75 -20.96
N GLY A 92 -12.52 -2.06 -20.41
CA GLY A 92 -13.28 -2.53 -19.25
C GLY A 92 -14.75 -2.12 -19.33
N THR A 93 -15.47 -2.30 -18.22
CA THR A 93 -16.91 -1.98 -18.10
C THR A 93 -17.21 -0.49 -18.32
N VAL A 94 -16.20 0.38 -18.19
CA VAL A 94 -16.22 1.79 -18.59
C VAL A 94 -15.34 1.90 -19.83
N ALA A 95 -15.95 2.21 -20.98
CA ALA A 95 -15.26 2.25 -22.26
C ALA A 95 -14.11 3.27 -22.24
N ASN A 96 -12.90 2.83 -22.67
CA ASN A 96 -11.74 3.65 -23.00
C ASN A 96 -11.22 4.53 -21.84
N GLU A 97 -11.03 3.95 -20.66
CA GLU A 97 -10.32 4.65 -19.58
C GLU A 97 -8.83 4.70 -19.87
N GLU A 98 -8.26 5.90 -19.92
CA GLU A 98 -6.81 6.07 -19.98
C GLU A 98 -6.18 5.67 -18.64
N GLY A 99 -5.18 4.82 -18.69
CA GLY A 99 -4.44 4.37 -17.53
C GLY A 99 -2.94 4.33 -17.80
N THR A 100 -2.21 3.84 -16.83
CA THR A 100 -0.77 3.60 -16.96
C THR A 100 -0.44 2.23 -16.39
N THR A 101 0.18 1.39 -17.20
CA THR A 101 0.72 0.11 -16.74
C THR A 101 2.09 0.32 -16.13
N LEU A 102 2.23 0.02 -14.85
CA LEU A 102 3.51 -0.07 -14.16
C LEU A 102 4.07 -1.47 -14.35
N THR A 103 5.33 -1.57 -14.76
CA THR A 103 6.09 -2.83 -14.64
C THR A 103 6.98 -2.73 -13.42
N LEU A 104 6.74 -3.58 -12.44
CA LEU A 104 7.52 -3.67 -11.20
C LEU A 104 8.44 -4.88 -11.28
N ASP A 105 9.74 -4.65 -11.14
CA ASP A 105 10.75 -5.70 -10.97
C ASP A 105 11.01 -5.89 -9.47
N TYR A 106 11.04 -7.14 -9.02
CA TYR A 106 11.33 -7.53 -7.65
C TYR A 106 12.14 -8.82 -7.62
N LYS A 107 12.71 -9.15 -6.48
CA LYS A 107 13.46 -10.38 -6.31
C LYS A 107 12.58 -11.60 -6.60
N GLY A 108 12.88 -12.29 -7.68
CA GLY A 108 12.16 -13.50 -8.12
C GLY A 108 11.20 -13.27 -9.28
N GLY A 109 11.03 -12.02 -9.80
CA GLY A 109 10.18 -11.81 -10.96
C GLY A 109 9.85 -10.37 -11.29
N SER A 110 8.86 -10.22 -12.16
CA SER A 110 8.27 -8.92 -12.47
C SER A 110 6.76 -9.03 -12.61
N LYS A 111 6.06 -7.94 -12.40
CA LYS A 111 4.60 -7.87 -12.50
C LYS A 111 4.17 -6.59 -13.18
N LYS A 112 3.19 -6.71 -14.07
CA LYS A 112 2.51 -5.58 -14.68
C LYS A 112 1.24 -5.28 -13.91
N ILE A 113 1.07 -4.01 -13.54
CA ILE A 113 -0.07 -3.57 -12.72
C ILE A 113 -0.62 -2.28 -13.35
N ASP A 114 -1.91 -2.28 -13.62
CA ASP A 114 -2.60 -1.17 -14.24
C ASP A 114 -3.06 -0.17 -13.17
N VAL A 115 -2.65 1.06 -13.34
CA VAL A 115 -3.01 2.23 -12.53
C VAL A 115 -4.02 3.06 -13.30
N THR A 116 -5.18 3.26 -12.72
CA THR A 116 -6.28 4.04 -13.30
C THR A 116 -6.47 5.36 -12.53
N PRO A 117 -7.27 6.30 -13.03
CA PRO A 117 -7.63 7.51 -12.28
C PRO A 117 -8.26 7.27 -10.91
N GLN A 118 -8.86 6.08 -10.69
CA GLN A 118 -9.45 5.69 -9.40
C GLN A 118 -8.44 5.09 -8.42
N THR A 119 -7.23 4.74 -8.89
CA THR A 119 -6.19 4.19 -8.02
C THR A 119 -5.74 5.24 -7.01
N VAL A 120 -5.77 4.89 -5.74
CA VAL A 120 -5.22 5.74 -4.69
C VAL A 120 -3.70 5.68 -4.73
N ILE A 121 -3.04 6.84 -4.78
CA ILE A 121 -1.58 6.90 -4.75
C ILE A 121 -1.17 7.68 -3.51
N VAL A 122 -0.28 7.09 -2.72
CA VAL A 122 0.22 7.67 -1.48
C VAL A 122 1.75 7.59 -1.43
N SER A 123 2.35 8.51 -0.69
CA SER A 123 3.77 8.46 -0.34
C SER A 123 3.94 8.22 1.15
N TYR A 124 4.93 7.42 1.51
CA TYR A 124 5.36 7.26 2.89
C TYR A 124 6.25 8.42 3.31
N MET A 125 5.93 8.99 4.46
CA MET A 125 6.66 10.09 5.08
C MET A 125 6.92 9.77 6.55
N PRO A 126 7.97 10.33 7.19
CA PRO A 126 8.10 10.24 8.62
C PRO A 126 6.84 10.78 9.32
N GLY A 127 6.31 9.99 10.25
CA GLY A 127 5.20 10.38 11.11
C GLY A 127 5.65 10.55 12.55
N THR A 128 4.76 11.09 13.38
CA THR A 128 5.00 11.28 14.80
C THR A 128 3.94 10.59 15.67
N ARG A 129 4.26 10.36 16.93
CA ARG A 129 3.36 9.67 17.88
C ARG A 129 2.11 10.49 18.16
N GLU A 130 2.19 11.82 18.08
CA GLU A 130 1.08 12.77 18.28
C GLU A 130 0.00 12.65 17.21
N GLU A 131 0.32 12.05 16.07
CA GLU A 131 -0.66 11.76 15.00
C GLU A 131 -1.58 10.59 15.34
N LEU A 132 -1.20 9.75 16.31
CA LEU A 132 -1.99 8.62 16.81
C LEU A 132 -3.05 9.10 17.81
N LYS A 133 -3.93 9.97 17.38
CA LYS A 133 -4.99 10.58 18.20
C LYS A 133 -6.36 10.00 17.83
N PRO A 134 -7.38 10.18 18.70
CA PRO A 134 -8.75 9.73 18.40
C PRO A 134 -9.22 10.22 17.02
N GLY A 135 -9.80 9.30 16.23
CA GLY A 135 -10.25 9.57 14.87
C GLY A 135 -9.20 9.37 13.78
N ALA A 136 -7.92 9.15 14.13
CA ALA A 136 -6.92 8.83 13.14
C ALA A 136 -7.18 7.46 12.50
N SER A 137 -7.09 7.39 11.17
CA SER A 137 -7.08 6.12 10.44
C SER A 137 -5.68 5.54 10.47
N ILE A 138 -5.56 4.32 10.97
CA ILE A 138 -4.27 3.64 11.12
C ILE A 138 -4.30 2.26 10.47
N TYR A 139 -3.13 1.79 10.06
CA TYR A 139 -2.87 0.43 9.65
C TYR A 139 -1.67 -0.13 10.41
N LEU A 140 -1.80 -1.37 10.86
CA LEU A 140 -0.76 -2.10 11.60
C LEU A 140 -0.15 -3.15 10.67
N PRO A 141 0.99 -2.91 10.03
CA PRO A 141 1.58 -3.87 9.08
C PRO A 141 2.03 -5.16 9.75
N ALA A 142 2.29 -5.13 11.06
CA ALA A 142 2.59 -6.29 11.87
C ALA A 142 2.18 -6.01 13.33
N ALA A 143 1.53 -7.00 13.95
CA ALA A 143 1.20 -6.97 15.37
C ALA A 143 1.25 -8.38 15.95
N THR A 144 1.79 -8.52 17.14
CA THR A 144 1.89 -9.80 17.86
C THR A 144 0.84 -9.84 18.95
N ARG A 145 0.00 -10.89 18.93
CA ARG A 145 -0.98 -11.11 20.00
C ARG A 145 -0.25 -11.53 21.28
N GLN A 146 -0.56 -10.83 22.37
CA GLN A 146 -0.03 -11.11 23.70
C GLN A 146 -0.91 -12.10 24.45
N ALA A 147 -0.40 -12.68 25.53
CA ALA A 147 -1.16 -13.63 26.37
C ALA A 147 -2.43 -13.02 26.99
N ASP A 148 -2.45 -11.73 27.24
CA ASP A 148 -3.61 -10.98 27.76
C ASP A 148 -4.63 -10.59 26.66
N GLY A 149 -4.43 -11.08 25.42
CA GLY A 149 -5.30 -10.79 24.27
C GLY A 149 -5.05 -9.44 23.60
N THR A 150 -4.14 -8.60 24.13
CA THR A 150 -3.76 -7.35 23.48
C THR A 150 -2.84 -7.60 22.26
N LEU A 151 -2.77 -6.63 21.35
CA LEU A 151 -1.82 -6.62 20.24
C LEU A 151 -0.65 -5.73 20.60
N LEU A 152 0.57 -6.18 20.34
CA LEU A 152 1.78 -5.36 20.44
C LEU A 152 2.31 -5.06 19.04
N THR A 153 2.58 -3.79 18.74
CA THR A 153 3.19 -3.38 17.48
C THR A 153 4.35 -2.43 17.69
N ALA A 154 5.38 -2.56 16.85
CA ALA A 154 6.53 -1.64 16.77
C ALA A 154 6.43 -0.69 15.55
N ARG A 155 5.34 -0.79 14.75
CA ARG A 155 5.13 0.08 13.60
C ARG A 155 3.65 0.37 13.44
N VAL A 156 3.34 1.64 13.17
CA VAL A 156 1.99 2.11 12.83
C VAL A 156 2.08 2.99 11.59
N ASN A 157 1.23 2.72 10.62
CA ASN A 157 1.03 3.61 9.50
C ASN A 157 -0.21 4.47 9.80
N VAL A 158 -0.11 5.79 9.66
CA VAL A 158 -1.21 6.75 9.91
C VAL A 158 -1.52 7.52 8.64
N GLY A 159 -2.79 7.65 8.31
CA GLY A 159 -3.23 8.38 7.13
C GLY A 159 -3.39 9.87 7.39
N ARG A 160 -2.76 10.70 6.56
CA ARG A 160 -2.99 12.16 6.51
C ARG A 160 -3.96 12.46 5.37
N GLY A 161 -5.28 12.46 5.68
CA GLY A 161 -6.33 12.68 4.68
C GLY A 161 -6.56 11.51 3.71
N VAL A 162 -6.01 10.35 4.00
CA VAL A 162 -6.21 9.09 3.28
C VAL A 162 -6.29 7.95 4.30
N ALA A 163 -7.12 6.95 4.04
CA ALA A 163 -7.18 5.76 4.90
C ALA A 163 -6.09 4.76 4.45
N PRO A 164 -5.17 4.34 5.33
CA PRO A 164 -4.20 3.29 5.01
C PRO A 164 -4.91 1.93 4.79
N ILE A 165 -4.43 1.15 3.84
CA ILE A 165 -4.92 -0.21 3.56
C ILE A 165 -3.82 -1.25 3.65
#